data_5dd40e8825dab063c36a8e8a4084899c
#
_entry.id   5dd40e8825dab063c36a8e8a4084899c
#
_cell.length_a   1.000
_cell.length_b   1.000
_cell.length_c   1.000
_cell.angle_alpha   90.00
_cell.angle_beta   90.00
_cell.angle_gamma   90.00
#
_symmetry.space_group_name_H-M   'P 1'
#
loop_
_entity.id
_entity.type
_entity.pdbx_description
1 polymer ?
#
loop_
_entity_poly.entity_id
_entity_poly.type
_entity_poly.pdbx_seq_one_letter_code
_entity_poly.pdbx_strand_id
1 'polypeptide(L)'
;SSAASDVYKRQECNVAVGLAALGRKSAWISKLADNELGRLVLRRVRACGVDVSRVVWSKGARAGTYFVEFGRKPRPTKVIYDRLNSAASKLAPEEIDWEFVTGFRILHLTGITPALSPSCTRVASEAISRARDAGVGISFDVNYRSKLWTGERAFRCVNQLVKGIDVLTVTQGDAWSVFGLKGSPDEVVGTLHDRCGSGATVLTLGEKGAVALSEGTLYRAKGHEIEEVDRIGAGDAFDAGFLHGYLDGDIQKGLELGSAMAAVKH
;
A
#
# COMPACT_ATOMS: atom_id res chain seq x y z
N SER A 1 -22.87 8.57 -17.72
CA SER A 1 -22.46 7.15 -17.71
C SER A 1 -20.95 7.02 -17.62
N SER A 2 -20.40 7.18 -16.43
CA SER A 2 -18.94 7.13 -16.18
C SER A 2 -18.54 5.96 -15.27
N ALA A 3 -19.27 4.86 -15.29
CA ALA A 3 -19.06 3.73 -14.40
C ALA A 3 -17.85 2.82 -14.75
N ALA A 4 -17.08 3.13 -15.81
CA ALA A 4 -16.02 2.25 -16.30
C ALA A 4 -14.58 2.72 -15.94
N SER A 5 -14.41 3.80 -15.19
CA SER A 5 -13.07 4.39 -15.01
C SER A 5 -12.26 3.82 -13.85
N ASP A 6 -12.84 3.04 -12.94
CA ASP A 6 -12.19 2.70 -11.68
C ASP A 6 -11.80 1.22 -11.48
N VAL A 7 -11.59 0.47 -12.54
CA VAL A 7 -11.32 -0.99 -12.49
C VAL A 7 -9.91 -1.36 -11.98
N TYR A 8 -9.03 -0.41 -11.64
CA TYR A 8 -7.57 -0.68 -11.55
C TYR A 8 -6.88 -0.28 -10.25
N LYS A 9 -7.60 -0.21 -9.15
CA LYS A 9 -6.98 0.18 -7.87
C LYS A 9 -6.32 -1.02 -7.17
N ARG A 10 -5.05 -1.30 -7.49
CA ARG A 10 -4.13 -2.04 -6.65
C ARG A 10 -3.30 -1.04 -5.87
N GLN A 11 -3.18 -1.23 -4.58
CA GLN A 11 -2.63 -0.24 -3.66
C GLN A 11 -1.17 0.08 -3.97
N GLU A 12 -0.32 -0.92 -4.14
CA GLU A 12 1.08 -0.72 -4.52
C GLU A 12 1.19 0.03 -5.86
N CYS A 13 0.27 -0.24 -6.79
CA CYS A 13 0.19 0.50 -8.06
C CYS A 13 -0.19 1.97 -7.86
N ASN A 14 -1.13 2.25 -6.94
CA ASN A 14 -1.54 3.63 -6.65
C ASN A 14 -0.40 4.43 -6.02
N VAL A 15 0.38 3.81 -5.12
CA VAL A 15 1.58 4.43 -4.55
C VAL A 15 2.61 4.71 -5.63
N ALA A 16 2.86 3.76 -6.54
CA ALA A 16 3.78 3.97 -7.67
C ALA A 16 3.33 5.12 -8.59
N VAL A 17 2.02 5.20 -8.89
CA VAL A 17 1.43 6.30 -9.68
C VAL A 17 1.55 7.64 -8.94
N GLY A 18 1.28 7.67 -7.63
CA GLY A 18 1.45 8.88 -6.82
C GLY A 18 2.89 9.37 -6.81
N LEU A 19 3.87 8.46 -6.64
CA LEU A 19 5.29 8.81 -6.70
C LEU A 19 5.71 9.30 -8.09
N ALA A 20 5.22 8.68 -9.17
CA ALA A 20 5.48 9.16 -10.54
C ALA A 20 4.93 10.58 -10.75
N ALA A 21 3.72 10.87 -10.27
CA ALA A 21 3.11 12.20 -10.34
C ALA A 21 3.91 13.26 -9.56
N LEU A 22 4.63 12.86 -8.51
CA LEU A 22 5.57 13.70 -7.76
C LEU A 22 6.98 13.75 -8.39
N GLY A 23 7.15 13.24 -9.60
CA GLY A 23 8.43 13.28 -10.34
C GLY A 23 9.45 12.20 -9.94
N ARG A 24 9.06 11.20 -9.13
CA ARG A 24 9.95 10.07 -8.79
C ARG A 24 9.90 9.00 -9.88
N LYS A 25 11.05 8.39 -10.17
CA LYS A 25 11.08 7.17 -10.97
C LYS A 25 10.48 6.04 -10.15
N SER A 26 9.40 5.47 -10.63
CA SER A 26 8.70 4.37 -9.97
C SER A 26 8.45 3.21 -10.94
N ALA A 27 8.39 2.01 -10.39
CA ALA A 27 8.04 0.80 -11.14
C ALA A 27 6.95 0.02 -10.40
N TRP A 28 6.19 -0.76 -11.16
CA TRP A 28 5.18 -1.65 -10.60
C TRP A 28 5.35 -3.06 -11.13
N ILE A 29 5.51 -4.01 -10.22
CA ILE A 29 5.59 -5.44 -10.50
C ILE A 29 4.29 -6.11 -10.08
N SER A 30 3.72 -6.87 -10.98
CA SER A 30 2.50 -7.62 -10.73
C SER A 30 2.33 -8.70 -11.79
N LYS A 31 1.30 -9.53 -11.63
CA LYS A 31 0.91 -10.51 -12.65
C LYS A 31 -0.46 -10.15 -13.20
N LEU A 32 -0.54 -9.97 -14.50
CA LEU A 32 -1.76 -9.62 -15.23
C LEU A 32 -2.24 -10.78 -16.11
N ALA A 33 -3.56 -10.83 -16.29
CA ALA A 33 -4.16 -11.73 -17.29
C ALA A 33 -3.75 -11.28 -18.70
N ASP A 34 -3.31 -12.21 -19.54
CA ASP A 34 -2.98 -11.94 -20.94
C ASP A 34 -4.26 -11.85 -21.78
N ASN A 35 -4.98 -10.76 -21.59
CA ASN A 35 -6.22 -10.41 -22.30
C ASN A 35 -6.38 -8.89 -22.36
N GLU A 36 -7.45 -8.42 -23.01
CA GLU A 36 -7.71 -6.98 -23.19
C GLU A 36 -7.81 -6.19 -21.88
N LEU A 37 -8.37 -6.79 -20.81
CA LEU A 37 -8.43 -6.13 -19.50
C LEU A 37 -7.03 -5.95 -18.90
N GLY A 38 -6.18 -6.98 -18.95
CA GLY A 38 -4.80 -6.86 -18.48
C GLY A 38 -4.01 -5.82 -19.27
N ARG A 39 -4.17 -5.80 -20.62
CA ARG A 39 -3.53 -4.79 -21.49
C ARG A 39 -4.02 -3.38 -21.21
N LEU A 40 -5.30 -3.22 -20.91
CA LEU A 40 -5.89 -1.93 -20.53
C LEU A 40 -5.29 -1.42 -19.21
N VAL A 41 -5.17 -2.30 -18.18
CA VAL A 41 -4.49 -1.97 -16.91
C VAL A 41 -3.07 -1.48 -17.18
N LEU A 42 -2.28 -2.28 -17.89
CA LEU A 42 -0.88 -1.96 -18.17
C LEU A 42 -0.74 -0.61 -18.89
N ARG A 43 -1.57 -0.36 -19.94
CA ARG A 43 -1.55 0.92 -20.66
C ARG A 43 -1.85 2.11 -19.76
N ARG A 44 -2.83 1.99 -18.87
CA ARG A 44 -3.19 3.08 -17.94
C ARG A 44 -2.08 3.37 -16.94
N VAL A 45 -1.51 2.34 -16.34
CA VAL A 45 -0.41 2.51 -15.38
C VAL A 45 0.82 3.13 -16.05
N ARG A 46 1.18 2.63 -17.23
CA ARG A 46 2.27 3.21 -18.05
C ARG A 46 2.02 4.67 -18.41
N ALA A 47 0.79 5.03 -18.76
CA ALA A 47 0.42 6.41 -19.10
C ALA A 47 0.60 7.39 -17.91
N CYS A 48 0.61 6.89 -16.68
CA CYS A 48 0.93 7.66 -15.47
C CYS A 48 2.44 7.79 -15.19
N GLY A 49 3.32 7.31 -16.10
CA GLY A 49 4.76 7.43 -15.94
C GLY A 49 5.42 6.33 -15.12
N VAL A 50 4.69 5.28 -14.76
CA VAL A 50 5.22 4.14 -14.00
C VAL A 50 5.86 3.13 -14.95
N ASP A 51 7.06 2.63 -14.61
CA ASP A 51 7.67 1.51 -15.34
C ASP A 51 6.91 0.21 -15.06
N VAL A 52 6.41 -0.40 -16.12
CA VAL A 52 5.66 -1.66 -16.10
C VAL A 52 6.36 -2.76 -16.91
N SER A 53 7.64 -2.59 -17.21
CA SER A 53 8.41 -3.48 -18.08
C SER A 53 8.57 -4.90 -17.52
N ARG A 54 8.46 -5.04 -16.20
CA ARG A 54 8.58 -6.33 -15.48
C ARG A 54 7.25 -6.89 -14.99
N VAL A 55 6.14 -6.46 -15.59
CA VAL A 55 4.83 -7.07 -15.32
C VAL A 55 4.79 -8.47 -15.94
N VAL A 56 4.41 -9.47 -15.15
CA VAL A 56 4.28 -10.87 -15.57
C VAL A 56 2.93 -11.10 -16.24
N TRP A 57 2.93 -11.81 -17.35
CA TRP A 57 1.70 -12.15 -18.09
C TRP A 57 1.27 -13.60 -17.82
N SER A 58 -0.04 -13.82 -17.68
CA SER A 58 -0.61 -15.14 -17.44
C SER A 58 -1.70 -15.45 -18.48
N LYS A 59 -1.40 -16.37 -19.40
CA LYS A 59 -2.35 -16.86 -20.40
C LYS A 59 -3.48 -17.62 -19.72
N GLY A 60 -4.72 -17.45 -20.19
CA GLY A 60 -5.90 -18.13 -19.66
C GLY A 60 -6.32 -17.72 -18.25
N ALA A 61 -5.59 -16.80 -17.62
CA ALA A 61 -5.96 -16.31 -16.29
C ALA A 61 -7.04 -15.23 -16.36
N ARG A 62 -7.76 -15.05 -15.26
CA ARG A 62 -8.73 -13.97 -15.13
C ARG A 62 -8.11 -12.72 -14.50
N ALA A 63 -8.60 -11.56 -14.88
CA ALA A 63 -8.36 -10.32 -14.16
C ALA A 63 -9.16 -10.30 -12.85
N GLY A 64 -8.57 -9.82 -11.77
CA GLY A 64 -9.33 -9.51 -10.56
C GLY A 64 -10.10 -8.20 -10.75
N THR A 65 -11.38 -8.21 -10.39
CA THR A 65 -12.26 -7.05 -10.51
C THR A 65 -12.91 -6.72 -9.18
N TYR A 66 -13.42 -5.54 -9.05
CA TYR A 66 -14.37 -5.19 -8.00
C TYR A 66 -15.42 -4.22 -8.55
N PHE A 67 -16.58 -4.21 -7.92
CA PHE A 67 -17.69 -3.36 -8.27
C PHE A 67 -17.97 -2.40 -7.11
N VAL A 68 -18.12 -1.13 -7.41
CA VAL A 68 -18.46 -0.11 -6.41
C VAL A 68 -19.85 0.40 -6.67
N GLU A 69 -20.71 0.25 -5.68
CA GLU A 69 -22.00 0.92 -5.61
C GLU A 69 -21.85 2.13 -4.70
N PHE A 70 -21.77 3.32 -5.28
CA PHE A 70 -21.63 4.54 -4.52
C PHE A 70 -22.92 4.84 -3.75
N GLY A 71 -22.79 4.93 -2.43
CA GLY A 71 -23.87 5.34 -1.55
C GLY A 71 -23.85 6.86 -1.34
N ARG A 72 -25.04 7.45 -1.13
CA ARG A 72 -25.19 8.78 -0.53
C ARG A 72 -25.84 8.64 0.82
N LYS A 73 -25.37 9.40 1.82
CA LYS A 73 -25.97 9.37 3.17
C LYS A 73 -27.51 9.35 3.09
N PRO A 74 -28.18 8.41 3.78
CA PRO A 74 -27.65 7.48 4.80
C PRO A 74 -27.13 6.12 4.26
N ARG A 75 -27.12 5.88 2.94
CA ARG A 75 -26.64 4.61 2.37
C ARG A 75 -25.10 4.59 2.30
N PRO A 76 -24.43 3.56 2.87
CA PRO A 76 -22.99 3.43 2.74
C PRO A 76 -22.60 3.00 1.31
N THR A 77 -21.40 3.38 0.87
CA THR A 77 -20.78 2.84 -0.33
C THR A 77 -20.49 1.35 -0.13
N LYS A 78 -20.90 0.52 -1.10
CA LYS A 78 -20.70 -0.93 -1.07
C LYS A 78 -19.68 -1.35 -2.11
N VAL A 79 -18.69 -2.14 -1.67
CA VAL A 79 -17.67 -2.71 -2.57
C VAL A 79 -17.81 -4.23 -2.60
N ILE A 80 -18.02 -4.76 -3.80
CA ILE A 80 -18.08 -6.20 -4.08
C ILE A 80 -16.79 -6.59 -4.78
N TYR A 81 -16.00 -7.47 -4.16
CA TYR A 81 -14.74 -7.95 -4.72
C TYR A 81 -14.93 -9.26 -5.45
N ASP A 82 -14.40 -9.34 -6.66
CA ASP A 82 -14.28 -10.54 -7.46
C ASP A 82 -12.80 -10.72 -7.89
N ARG A 83 -11.96 -11.17 -6.96
CA ARG A 83 -10.51 -11.28 -7.14
C ARG A 83 -9.92 -12.65 -6.83
N LEU A 84 -10.73 -13.61 -6.39
CA LEU A 84 -10.26 -14.98 -6.15
C LEU A 84 -9.72 -15.58 -7.44
N ASN A 85 -8.61 -16.31 -7.33
CA ASN A 85 -7.96 -16.97 -8.46
C ASN A 85 -7.59 -16.03 -9.64
N SER A 86 -7.48 -14.73 -9.41
CA SER A 86 -6.99 -13.78 -10.41
C SER A 86 -5.51 -14.04 -10.73
N ALA A 87 -5.06 -13.59 -11.91
CA ALA A 87 -3.64 -13.68 -12.30
C ALA A 87 -2.72 -13.22 -11.16
N ALA A 88 -3.05 -12.11 -10.57
CA ALA A 88 -2.25 -11.52 -9.52
C ALA A 88 -2.19 -12.29 -8.21
N SER A 89 -3.23 -13.03 -7.84
CA SER A 89 -3.20 -13.93 -6.67
C SER A 89 -2.34 -15.18 -6.90
N LYS A 90 -1.86 -15.38 -8.13
CA LYS A 90 -0.98 -16.50 -8.54
C LYS A 90 0.44 -16.04 -8.85
N LEU A 91 0.82 -14.82 -8.48
CA LEU A 91 2.21 -14.38 -8.62
C LEU A 91 3.09 -15.24 -7.72
N ALA A 92 4.23 -15.69 -8.27
CA ALA A 92 5.18 -16.53 -7.58
C ALA A 92 6.58 -15.89 -7.57
N PRO A 93 7.43 -16.15 -6.56
CA PRO A 93 8.76 -15.57 -6.47
C PRO A 93 9.64 -15.85 -7.70
N GLU A 94 9.48 -17.02 -8.31
CA GLU A 94 10.26 -17.50 -9.45
C GLU A 94 9.96 -16.72 -10.73
N GLU A 95 8.88 -15.93 -10.75
CA GLU A 95 8.45 -15.12 -11.89
C GLU A 95 8.96 -13.67 -11.83
N ILE A 96 9.62 -13.29 -10.73
CA ILE A 96 10.02 -11.91 -10.48
C ILE A 96 11.48 -11.70 -10.84
N ASP A 97 11.74 -10.64 -11.60
CA ASP A 97 13.09 -10.14 -11.85
C ASP A 97 13.61 -9.41 -10.60
N TRP A 98 14.32 -10.16 -9.75
CA TRP A 98 14.79 -9.64 -8.48
C TRP A 98 15.93 -8.63 -8.62
N GLU A 99 16.75 -8.76 -9.66
CA GLU A 99 17.81 -7.78 -9.96
C GLU A 99 17.18 -6.41 -10.27
N PHE A 100 16.10 -6.42 -11.04
CA PHE A 100 15.33 -5.20 -11.30
C PHE A 100 14.73 -4.62 -10.00
N VAL A 101 14.15 -5.45 -9.11
CA VAL A 101 13.58 -5.00 -7.82
C VAL A 101 14.64 -4.33 -6.96
N THR A 102 15.81 -4.95 -6.83
CA THR A 102 16.90 -4.46 -5.97
C THR A 102 17.67 -3.28 -6.57
N GLY A 103 17.36 -2.87 -7.79
CA GLY A 103 17.88 -1.66 -8.43
C GLY A 103 17.22 -0.35 -7.96
N PHE A 104 16.19 -0.41 -7.12
CA PHE A 104 15.48 0.76 -6.59
C PHE A 104 15.97 1.15 -5.19
N ARG A 105 15.72 2.41 -4.79
CA ARG A 105 16.08 2.90 -3.46
C ARG A 105 15.16 2.38 -2.36
N ILE A 106 13.91 2.08 -2.70
CA ILE A 106 12.89 1.61 -1.75
C ILE A 106 11.92 0.64 -2.43
N LEU A 107 11.61 -0.44 -1.73
CA LEU A 107 10.55 -1.39 -2.05
C LEU A 107 9.33 -1.06 -1.19
N HIS A 108 8.17 -0.88 -1.82
CA HIS A 108 6.91 -0.69 -1.10
C HIS A 108 6.01 -1.91 -1.26
N LEU A 109 5.48 -2.42 -0.15
CA LEU A 109 4.55 -3.54 -0.08
C LEU A 109 3.35 -3.17 0.79
N THR A 110 2.25 -3.87 0.57
CA THR A 110 1.08 -3.78 1.46
C THR A 110 0.66 -5.15 1.99
N GLY A 111 -0.06 -5.15 3.12
CA GLY A 111 -0.63 -6.39 3.70
C GLY A 111 -1.67 -7.07 2.82
N ILE A 112 -2.12 -6.44 1.72
CA ILE A 112 -2.99 -7.10 0.75
C ILE A 112 -2.24 -8.17 -0.03
N THR A 113 -1.02 -7.89 -0.45
CA THR A 113 -0.24 -8.86 -1.24
C THR A 113 -0.12 -10.20 -0.54
N PRO A 114 0.38 -10.34 0.70
CA PRO A 114 0.45 -11.64 1.37
C PRO A 114 -0.93 -12.23 1.68
N ALA A 115 -1.98 -11.41 1.80
CA ALA A 115 -3.34 -11.89 2.06
C ALA A 115 -4.01 -12.57 0.86
N LEU A 116 -3.52 -12.37 -0.37
CA LEU A 116 -4.15 -12.89 -1.58
C LEU A 116 -4.01 -14.41 -1.72
N SER A 117 -2.85 -14.97 -1.36
CA SER A 117 -2.57 -16.40 -1.47
C SER A 117 -1.28 -16.78 -0.75
N PRO A 118 -1.05 -18.09 -0.49
CA PRO A 118 0.24 -18.57 0.04
C PRO A 118 1.42 -18.22 -0.89
N SER A 119 1.22 -18.23 -2.19
CA SER A 119 2.25 -17.83 -3.16
C SER A 119 2.61 -16.35 -3.00
N CYS A 120 1.62 -15.46 -2.89
CA CYS A 120 1.83 -14.04 -2.65
C CYS A 120 2.48 -13.76 -1.27
N THR A 121 2.22 -14.60 -0.25
CA THR A 121 2.93 -14.53 1.02
C THR A 121 4.43 -14.81 0.82
N ARG A 122 4.79 -15.85 0.04
CA ARG A 122 6.20 -16.13 -0.31
C ARG A 122 6.83 -14.97 -1.08
N VAL A 123 6.09 -14.39 -2.04
CA VAL A 123 6.55 -13.20 -2.78
C VAL A 123 6.91 -12.06 -1.83
N ALA A 124 6.03 -11.73 -0.87
CA ALA A 124 6.30 -10.66 0.08
C ALA A 124 7.51 -10.96 0.97
N SER A 125 7.63 -12.20 1.45
CA SER A 125 8.77 -12.64 2.29
C SER A 125 10.09 -12.60 1.52
N GLU A 126 10.11 -13.12 0.30
CA GLU A 126 11.30 -13.11 -0.57
C GLU A 126 11.71 -11.70 -0.95
N ALA A 127 10.74 -10.83 -1.29
CA ALA A 127 10.99 -9.44 -1.64
C ALA A 127 11.67 -8.68 -0.49
N ILE A 128 11.18 -8.87 0.75
CA ILE A 128 11.77 -8.25 1.94
C ILE A 128 13.17 -8.79 2.21
N SER A 129 13.38 -10.11 2.08
CA SER A 129 14.70 -10.72 2.27
C SER A 129 15.71 -10.15 1.28
N ARG A 130 15.39 -10.16 -0.01
CA ARG A 130 16.29 -9.66 -1.06
C ARG A 130 16.54 -8.16 -0.95
N ALA A 131 15.54 -7.38 -0.59
CA ALA A 131 15.71 -5.96 -0.36
C ALA A 131 16.71 -5.69 0.78
N ARG A 132 16.61 -6.43 1.90
CA ARG A 132 17.58 -6.36 3.00
C ARG A 132 19.00 -6.72 2.56
N ASP A 133 19.14 -7.85 1.87
CA ASP A 133 20.45 -8.36 1.42
C ASP A 133 21.12 -7.37 0.46
N ALA A 134 20.33 -6.61 -0.30
CA ALA A 134 20.80 -5.60 -1.24
C ALA A 134 20.89 -4.16 -0.66
N GLY A 135 20.51 -3.95 0.60
CA GLY A 135 20.49 -2.62 1.22
C GLY A 135 19.42 -1.68 0.65
N VAL A 136 18.35 -2.24 0.07
CA VAL A 136 17.20 -1.47 -0.43
C VAL A 136 16.25 -1.19 0.73
N GLY A 137 15.84 0.06 0.88
CA GLY A 137 14.85 0.45 1.90
C GLY A 137 13.52 -0.28 1.71
N ILE A 138 12.84 -0.60 2.81
CA ILE A 138 11.58 -1.36 2.81
C ILE A 138 10.49 -0.53 3.46
N SER A 139 9.42 -0.26 2.71
CA SER A 139 8.18 0.35 3.19
C SER A 139 7.04 -0.67 3.16
N PHE A 140 6.26 -0.71 4.23
CA PHE A 140 5.12 -1.61 4.35
C PHE A 140 3.91 -0.90 4.94
N ASP A 141 2.78 -0.90 4.20
CA ASP A 141 1.47 -0.49 4.71
C ASP A 141 0.68 -1.74 5.16
N VAL A 142 0.28 -1.78 6.42
CA VAL A 142 -0.45 -2.92 7.00
C VAL A 142 -1.75 -3.20 6.27
N ASN A 143 -2.48 -2.18 5.90
CA ASN A 143 -3.61 -2.19 4.99
C ASN A 143 -4.54 -3.41 5.15
N TYR A 144 -4.97 -3.65 6.38
CA TYR A 144 -5.77 -4.83 6.73
C TYR A 144 -7.13 -4.85 6.01
N ARG A 145 -7.48 -6.01 5.51
CA ARG A 145 -8.76 -6.25 4.84
C ARG A 145 -9.44 -7.49 5.42
N SER A 146 -10.42 -7.29 6.29
CA SER A 146 -11.17 -8.37 6.96
C SER A 146 -11.84 -9.38 5.99
N LYS A 147 -12.11 -8.97 4.74
CA LYS A 147 -12.61 -9.86 3.69
C LYS A 147 -11.56 -10.81 3.08
N LEU A 148 -10.27 -10.64 3.39
CA LEU A 148 -9.19 -11.51 2.91
C LEU A 148 -8.72 -12.49 3.98
N TRP A 149 -8.62 -12.03 5.21
CA TRP A 149 -8.10 -12.82 6.33
C TRP A 149 -8.61 -12.30 7.67
N THR A 150 -8.51 -13.13 8.70
CA THR A 150 -8.81 -12.73 10.07
C THR A 150 -7.68 -11.85 10.64
N GLY A 151 -7.99 -11.03 11.64
CA GLY A 151 -6.99 -10.21 12.33
C GLY A 151 -5.82 -11.04 12.89
N GLU A 152 -6.11 -12.23 13.43
CA GLU A 152 -5.09 -13.15 13.94
C GLU A 152 -4.14 -13.66 12.84
N ARG A 153 -4.67 -14.03 11.67
CA ARG A 153 -3.83 -14.43 10.52
C ARG A 153 -3.02 -13.25 10.00
N ALA A 154 -3.63 -12.07 9.93
CA ALA A 154 -2.96 -10.84 9.54
C ALA A 154 -1.81 -10.55 10.51
N PHE A 155 -2.06 -10.58 11.81
CA PHE A 155 -1.03 -10.37 12.84
C PHE A 155 0.14 -11.35 12.68
N ARG A 156 -0.13 -12.65 12.59
CA ARG A 156 0.94 -13.66 12.47
C ARG A 156 1.84 -13.42 11.25
N CYS A 157 1.25 -13.07 10.12
CA CYS A 157 1.99 -12.80 8.89
C CYS A 157 2.70 -11.45 8.93
N VAL A 158 1.96 -10.37 9.19
CA VAL A 158 2.48 -9.00 9.13
C VAL A 158 3.56 -8.78 10.19
N ASN A 159 3.35 -9.26 11.43
CA ASN A 159 4.34 -9.11 12.51
C ASN A 159 5.71 -9.74 12.20
N GLN A 160 5.77 -10.74 11.32
CA GLN A 160 7.04 -11.30 10.84
C GLN A 160 7.65 -10.44 9.73
N LEU A 161 6.83 -9.97 8.80
CA LEU A 161 7.27 -9.20 7.63
C LEU A 161 7.82 -7.81 8.00
N VAL A 162 7.20 -7.16 8.99
CA VAL A 162 7.52 -5.77 9.34
C VAL A 162 8.64 -5.59 10.37
N LYS A 163 9.33 -6.66 10.77
CA LYS A 163 10.46 -6.54 11.70
C LYS A 163 11.66 -5.85 11.05
N GLY A 164 12.11 -4.74 11.66
CA GLY A 164 13.32 -4.02 11.25
C GLY A 164 13.24 -3.46 9.82
N ILE A 165 12.06 -3.07 9.34
CA ILE A 165 11.89 -2.37 8.06
C ILE A 165 12.10 -0.87 8.24
N ASP A 166 12.28 -0.15 7.13
CA ASP A 166 12.58 1.28 7.19
C ASP A 166 11.33 2.12 7.48
N VAL A 167 10.21 1.82 6.83
CA VAL A 167 8.95 2.56 6.99
C VAL A 167 7.79 1.60 7.22
N LEU A 168 7.08 1.78 8.33
CA LEU A 168 5.84 1.08 8.64
C LEU A 168 4.68 2.07 8.67
N THR A 169 3.69 1.91 7.79
CA THR A 169 2.44 2.67 7.80
C THR A 169 1.31 1.81 8.36
N VAL A 170 0.55 2.35 9.30
CA VAL A 170 -0.58 1.68 9.94
C VAL A 170 -1.73 2.66 10.12
N THR A 171 -2.96 2.26 9.84
CA THR A 171 -4.12 3.04 10.26
C THR A 171 -4.43 2.80 11.74
N GLN A 172 -5.08 3.76 12.42
CA GLN A 172 -5.54 3.54 13.81
C GLN A 172 -6.47 2.31 13.91
N GLY A 173 -7.30 2.08 12.89
CA GLY A 173 -8.17 0.90 12.81
C GLY A 173 -7.40 -0.41 12.69
N ASP A 174 -6.33 -0.42 11.91
CA ASP A 174 -5.48 -1.61 11.73
C ASP A 174 -4.61 -1.86 12.96
N ALA A 175 -4.14 -0.82 13.63
CA ALA A 175 -3.45 -0.93 14.92
C ALA A 175 -4.31 -1.68 15.94
N TRP A 176 -5.60 -1.37 15.98
CA TRP A 176 -6.54 -2.10 16.83
C TRP A 176 -6.83 -3.52 16.31
N SER A 177 -7.22 -3.64 15.03
CA SER A 177 -7.75 -4.90 14.47
C SER A 177 -6.69 -5.99 14.33
N VAL A 178 -5.43 -5.61 14.06
CA VAL A 178 -4.33 -6.53 13.82
C VAL A 178 -3.44 -6.67 15.04
N PHE A 179 -3.07 -5.56 15.68
CA PHE A 179 -2.10 -5.57 16.79
C PHE A 179 -2.75 -5.49 18.18
N GLY A 180 -4.08 -5.30 18.27
CA GLY A 180 -4.81 -5.18 19.52
C GLY A 180 -4.52 -3.89 20.30
N LEU A 181 -3.92 -2.88 19.65
CA LEU A 181 -3.46 -1.66 20.30
C LEU A 181 -4.59 -0.63 20.37
N LYS A 182 -4.78 -0.08 21.56
CA LYS A 182 -5.70 1.01 21.88
C LYS A 182 -4.94 2.04 22.70
N GLY A 183 -5.36 3.30 22.65
CA GLY A 183 -4.77 4.39 23.42
C GLY A 183 -4.69 5.67 22.59
N SER A 184 -3.96 6.64 23.08
CA SER A 184 -3.63 7.85 22.35
C SER A 184 -2.77 7.52 21.11
N PRO A 185 -2.80 8.36 20.07
CA PRO A 185 -1.96 8.16 18.88
C PRO A 185 -0.47 8.01 19.23
N ASP A 186 0.03 8.74 20.20
CA ASP A 186 1.43 8.71 20.64
C ASP A 186 1.80 7.38 21.29
N GLU A 187 0.93 6.86 22.16
CA GLU A 187 1.14 5.54 22.78
C GLU A 187 1.10 4.41 21.74
N VAL A 188 0.16 4.50 20.79
CA VAL A 188 0.00 3.48 19.75
C VAL A 188 1.19 3.47 18.80
N VAL A 189 1.63 4.65 18.30
CA VAL A 189 2.78 4.73 17.41
C VAL A 189 4.07 4.32 18.10
N GLY A 190 4.27 4.70 19.36
CA GLY A 190 5.41 4.28 20.18
C GLY A 190 5.45 2.76 20.36
N THR A 191 4.33 2.16 20.76
CA THR A 191 4.24 0.70 20.94
C THR A 191 4.48 -0.08 19.64
N LEU A 192 3.97 0.43 18.50
CA LEU A 192 4.23 -0.18 17.18
C LEU A 192 5.71 -0.06 16.81
N HIS A 193 6.31 1.10 17.02
CA HIS A 193 7.73 1.36 16.74
C HIS A 193 8.64 0.41 17.52
N ASP A 194 8.44 0.30 18.83
CA ASP A 194 9.21 -0.59 19.69
C ASP A 194 9.00 -2.07 19.32
N ARG A 195 7.75 -2.44 19.03
CA ARG A 195 7.41 -3.82 18.65
C ARG A 195 8.03 -4.22 17.32
N CYS A 196 8.02 -3.34 16.32
CA CYS A 196 8.45 -3.66 14.97
C CYS A 196 9.92 -3.33 14.72
N GLY A 197 10.50 -2.39 15.47
CA GLY A 197 11.86 -1.93 15.28
C GLY A 197 12.06 -1.25 13.91
N SER A 198 11.03 -0.55 13.41
CA SER A 198 11.09 0.15 12.12
C SER A 198 11.84 1.48 12.25
N GLY A 199 12.50 1.94 11.17
CA GLY A 199 13.19 3.23 11.14
C GLY A 199 12.22 4.41 11.34
N ALA A 200 11.08 4.36 10.68
CA ALA A 200 9.95 5.27 10.89
C ALA A 200 8.65 4.48 10.99
N THR A 201 7.84 4.80 11.98
CA THR A 201 6.47 4.25 12.14
C THR A 201 5.47 5.37 11.97
N VAL A 202 4.53 5.21 11.06
CA VAL A 202 3.49 6.18 10.72
C VAL A 202 2.13 5.64 11.12
N LEU A 203 1.37 6.40 11.90
CA LEU A 203 0.00 6.11 12.26
C LEU A 203 -0.93 7.14 11.62
N THR A 204 -1.76 6.70 10.67
CA THR A 204 -2.76 7.56 10.05
C THR A 204 -4.07 7.57 10.85
N LEU A 205 -4.65 8.76 11.01
CA LEU A 205 -5.79 9.04 11.87
C LEU A 205 -7.03 9.52 11.09
N GLY A 206 -7.04 9.30 9.76
CA GLY A 206 -8.10 9.77 8.88
C GLY A 206 -8.16 11.30 8.84
N GLU A 207 -9.32 11.86 9.04
CA GLU A 207 -9.56 13.32 9.04
C GLU A 207 -8.75 14.09 10.09
N LYS A 208 -8.20 13.40 11.08
CA LYS A 208 -7.36 14.01 12.13
C LYS A 208 -5.89 14.14 11.73
N GLY A 209 -5.52 13.64 10.54
CA GLY A 209 -4.15 13.70 10.02
C GLY A 209 -3.33 12.45 10.32
N ALA A 210 -2.07 12.63 10.73
CA ALA A 210 -1.16 11.53 10.99
C ALA A 210 -0.11 11.91 12.05
N VAL A 211 0.44 10.88 12.69
CA VAL A 211 1.63 10.99 13.57
C VAL A 211 2.70 10.01 13.08
N ALA A 212 3.96 10.35 13.24
CA ALA A 212 5.07 9.44 13.01
C ALA A 212 6.08 9.50 14.13
N LEU A 213 6.73 8.37 14.40
CA LEU A 213 7.88 8.27 15.29
C LEU A 213 9.07 7.78 14.47
N SER A 214 10.16 8.55 14.51
CA SER A 214 11.42 8.18 13.87
C SER A 214 12.58 8.76 14.67
N GLU A 215 13.62 7.96 14.93
CA GLU A 215 14.81 8.38 15.69
C GLU A 215 14.48 9.05 17.04
N GLY A 216 13.47 8.55 17.74
CA GLY A 216 13.00 9.10 19.02
C GLY A 216 12.21 10.42 18.91
N THR A 217 12.04 10.96 17.71
CA THR A 217 11.30 12.20 17.46
C THR A 217 9.89 11.91 16.99
N LEU A 218 8.92 12.57 17.59
CA LEU A 218 7.50 12.48 17.24
C LEU A 218 7.12 13.63 16.31
N TYR A 219 6.66 13.28 15.11
CA TYR A 219 6.20 14.21 14.07
C TYR A 219 4.68 14.17 13.96
N ARG A 220 4.06 15.29 13.54
CA ARG A 220 2.62 15.38 13.36
C ARG A 220 2.25 16.19 12.14
N ALA A 221 1.26 15.69 11.37
CA ALA A 221 0.57 16.47 10.36
C ALA A 221 -0.91 16.57 10.73
N LYS A 222 -1.49 17.75 10.54
CA LYS A 222 -2.94 17.96 10.68
C LYS A 222 -3.66 17.30 9.50
N GLY A 223 -4.87 16.85 9.74
CA GLY A 223 -5.79 16.48 8.68
C GLY A 223 -6.36 17.71 7.98
N HIS A 224 -7.04 17.48 6.88
CA HIS A 224 -7.73 18.51 6.11
C HIS A 224 -9.23 18.27 6.21
N GLU A 225 -9.98 19.33 6.45
CA GLU A 225 -11.44 19.29 6.31
C GLU A 225 -11.81 19.18 4.85
N ILE A 226 -12.49 18.10 4.49
CA ILE A 226 -12.88 17.81 3.11
C ILE A 226 -14.32 17.31 3.05
N GLU A 227 -15.01 17.62 1.97
CA GLU A 227 -16.26 16.96 1.64
C GLU A 227 -15.94 15.59 1.03
N GLU A 228 -16.32 14.52 1.73
CA GLU A 228 -16.02 13.15 1.33
C GLU A 228 -16.81 12.74 0.10
N VAL A 229 -16.12 12.53 -1.02
CA VAL A 229 -16.70 12.01 -2.28
C VAL A 229 -16.35 10.53 -2.48
N ASP A 230 -15.07 10.15 -2.34
CA ASP A 230 -14.59 8.76 -2.49
C ASP A 230 -13.31 8.51 -1.71
N ARG A 231 -13.37 7.70 -0.67
CA ARG A 231 -12.22 7.34 0.19
C ARG A 231 -11.25 6.33 -0.44
N ILE A 232 -11.59 5.76 -1.61
CA ILE A 232 -10.78 4.68 -2.18
C ILE A 232 -9.45 5.23 -2.70
N GLY A 233 -8.33 4.76 -2.14
CA GLY A 233 -6.98 5.14 -2.51
C GLY A 233 -6.42 6.36 -1.77
N ALA A 234 -7.13 6.91 -0.78
CA ALA A 234 -6.61 8.00 0.05
C ALA A 234 -5.38 7.56 0.87
N GLY A 235 -5.39 6.34 1.43
CA GLY A 235 -4.23 5.76 2.11
C GLY A 235 -3.03 5.59 1.17
N ASP A 236 -3.26 5.12 -0.05
CA ASP A 236 -2.20 4.94 -1.05
C ASP A 236 -1.61 6.30 -1.49
N ALA A 237 -2.46 7.33 -1.59
CA ALA A 237 -2.01 8.69 -1.87
C ALA A 237 -1.19 9.27 -0.70
N PHE A 238 -1.61 8.99 0.54
CA PHE A 238 -0.83 9.32 1.73
C PHE A 238 0.56 8.68 1.67
N ASP A 239 0.63 7.36 1.43
CA ASP A 239 1.90 6.64 1.37
C ASP A 239 2.83 7.22 0.30
N ALA A 240 2.30 7.56 -0.88
CA ALA A 240 3.10 8.18 -1.94
C ALA A 240 3.70 9.53 -1.51
N GLY A 241 2.90 10.38 -0.88
CA GLY A 241 3.35 11.67 -0.35
C GLY A 241 4.36 11.50 0.77
N PHE A 242 4.09 10.59 1.72
CA PHE A 242 5.02 10.30 2.81
C PHE A 242 6.37 9.78 2.29
N LEU A 243 6.34 8.79 1.42
CA LEU A 243 7.57 8.21 0.84
C LEU A 243 8.36 9.22 0.02
N HIS A 244 7.68 10.17 -0.64
CA HIS A 244 8.36 11.25 -1.34
C HIS A 244 9.23 12.09 -0.40
N GLY A 245 8.69 12.56 0.74
CA GLY A 245 9.44 13.31 1.74
C GLY A 245 10.49 12.47 2.46
N TYR A 246 10.13 11.22 2.81
CA TYR A 246 11.06 10.25 3.43
C TYR A 246 12.33 10.04 2.58
N LEU A 247 12.17 9.87 1.27
CA LEU A 247 13.30 9.72 0.33
C LEU A 247 14.18 10.95 0.20
N ASP A 248 13.69 12.13 0.60
CA ASP A 248 14.46 13.37 0.73
C ASP A 248 15.08 13.53 2.14
N GLY A 249 14.81 12.61 3.06
CA GLY A 249 15.27 12.70 4.45
C GLY A 249 14.41 13.61 5.34
N ASP A 250 13.21 13.97 4.89
CA ASP A 250 12.33 14.91 5.60
C ASP A 250 11.00 14.24 5.98
N ILE A 251 10.94 13.73 7.22
CA ILE A 251 9.76 13.05 7.76
C ILE A 251 8.56 14.00 7.90
N GLN A 252 8.79 15.23 8.35
CA GLN A 252 7.72 16.21 8.55
C GLN A 252 7.08 16.59 7.23
N LYS A 253 7.89 16.93 6.22
CA LYS A 253 7.42 17.18 4.85
C LYS A 253 6.66 15.98 4.28
N GLY A 254 7.16 14.76 4.53
CA GLY A 254 6.49 13.52 4.12
C GLY A 254 5.10 13.39 4.71
N LEU A 255 4.92 13.63 6.01
CA LEU A 255 3.62 13.59 6.68
C LEU A 255 2.66 14.64 6.13
N GLU A 256 3.12 15.88 5.96
CA GLU A 256 2.31 16.99 5.46
C GLU A 256 1.86 16.72 4.02
N LEU A 257 2.78 16.31 3.16
CA LEU A 257 2.48 15.98 1.77
C LEU A 257 1.55 14.76 1.67
N GLY A 258 1.78 13.72 2.46
CA GLY A 258 0.91 12.56 2.55
C GLY A 258 -0.52 12.93 2.95
N SER A 259 -0.67 13.76 4.00
CA SER A 259 -1.98 14.25 4.45
C SER A 259 -2.68 15.09 3.37
N ALA A 260 -1.95 15.96 2.68
CA ALA A 260 -2.50 16.77 1.59
C ALA A 260 -2.93 15.91 0.39
N MET A 261 -2.11 14.95 -0.03
CA MET A 261 -2.44 14.04 -1.14
C MET A 261 -3.63 13.14 -0.82
N ALA A 262 -3.74 12.65 0.42
CA ALA A 262 -4.91 11.92 0.88
C ALA A 262 -6.19 12.78 0.78
N ALA A 263 -6.12 14.04 1.18
CA ALA A 263 -7.25 14.97 1.10
C ALA A 263 -7.68 15.26 -0.33
N VAL A 264 -6.75 15.50 -1.24
CA VAL A 264 -7.06 15.76 -2.67
C VAL A 264 -7.67 14.52 -3.35
N LYS A 265 -7.36 13.31 -2.86
CA LYS A 265 -7.89 12.06 -3.41
C LYS A 265 -9.33 11.77 -2.98
N HIS A 266 -9.83 12.38 -1.91
CA HIS A 266 -11.21 12.26 -1.43
C HIS A 266 -12.18 13.00 -2.31
#